data_6569a2dd3a6f70eac073d476d8bd4269
#
_entry.id   6569a2dd3a6f70eac073d476d8bd4269
#
_cell.length_a   1.000
_cell.length_b   1.000
_cell.length_c   1.000
_cell.angle_alpha   90.00
_cell.angle_beta   90.00
_cell.angle_gamma   90.00
#
_symmetry.space_group_name_H-M   'P 1'
#
loop_
_entity.id
_entity.type
_entity.pdbx_description
1 polymer ?
#
loop_
_entity_poly.entity_id
_entity_poly.type
_entity_poly.pdbx_seq_one_letter_code
_entity_poly.pdbx_strand_id
1 'polypeptide(L)'
;LPCTFRAMYALQVKRMLEGLRNIIMKTYDISLINEVFDFFDFTKPHWPYNDGLSYYIFRGQGNSNWKLIPSAFRKTKKGHTCREQTDFEFDLMHRFYKEIIHQGLWHPDIGVSQSLDFGKNLDYLNKIGSGEIVWPSREYYEVIALAQHYGLPTRFLDFSLSPYVALYFSAYDNYTSKCENDFAIFITSTSHQEISEIGSWDRSTKKLERYQLVQSPTIFNENIKAQKGLFLGYFDDGYQKNRIFNPISLEDYLGEKIYKVVVKKDLAFEILMRLSMLDFDARSLFPGINGVVKHIKEDLKYFSYEKYKSTKTWDLNIDKYFEKDAF
;
A
#
# COMPACT_ATOMS: atom_id res chain seq x y z
N LEU A 1 -38.58 -12.62 -6.50
CA LEU A 1 -37.45 -13.14 -7.30
C LEU A 1 -37.01 -14.48 -6.73
N PRO A 2 -36.79 -15.51 -7.58
CA PRO A 2 -36.85 -16.90 -7.19
C PRO A 2 -35.68 -17.33 -6.33
N CYS A 3 -35.92 -18.26 -5.39
CA CYS A 3 -34.93 -18.98 -4.55
C CYS A 3 -33.74 -19.58 -5.31
N THR A 4 -33.89 -19.80 -6.59
CA THR A 4 -32.86 -20.39 -7.48
C THR A 4 -31.65 -19.46 -7.70
N PHE A 5 -31.83 -18.15 -7.74
CA PHE A 5 -30.72 -17.20 -7.93
C PHE A 5 -29.85 -17.08 -6.67
N ARG A 6 -30.47 -17.08 -5.49
CA ARG A 6 -29.76 -17.11 -4.20
C ARG A 6 -28.98 -18.43 -4.02
N ALA A 7 -29.55 -19.53 -4.44
CA ALA A 7 -28.90 -20.84 -4.34
C ALA A 7 -27.72 -20.98 -5.33
N MET A 8 -27.86 -20.48 -6.55
CA MET A 8 -26.75 -20.45 -7.52
C MET A 8 -25.62 -19.52 -7.06
N TYR A 9 -25.96 -18.34 -6.56
CA TYR A 9 -24.98 -17.39 -6.03
C TYR A 9 -24.25 -17.96 -4.81
N ALA A 10 -24.99 -18.55 -3.85
CA ALA A 10 -24.39 -19.23 -2.70
C ALA A 10 -23.53 -20.42 -3.10
N LEU A 11 -23.88 -21.14 -4.18
CA LEU A 11 -23.10 -22.25 -4.71
C LEU A 11 -21.83 -21.77 -5.42
N GLN A 12 -21.92 -20.64 -6.10
CA GLN A 12 -20.78 -20.01 -6.80
C GLN A 12 -19.79 -19.41 -5.80
N VAL A 13 -20.31 -18.73 -4.77
CA VAL A 13 -19.54 -18.25 -3.62
C VAL A 13 -18.96 -19.45 -2.85
N LYS A 14 -19.70 -20.52 -2.62
CA LYS A 14 -19.23 -21.73 -1.94
C LYS A 14 -18.14 -22.46 -2.76
N ARG A 15 -18.27 -22.56 -4.08
CA ARG A 15 -17.21 -23.09 -4.98
C ARG A 15 -15.99 -22.18 -5.02
N MET A 16 -16.20 -20.87 -4.99
CA MET A 16 -15.14 -19.87 -4.85
C MET A 16 -14.35 -20.08 -3.55
N LEU A 17 -15.05 -20.42 -2.46
CA LEU A 17 -14.50 -20.61 -1.11
C LEU A 17 -13.91 -22.00 -0.86
N GLU A 18 -14.47 -23.06 -1.44
CA GLU A 18 -13.87 -24.40 -1.45
C GLU A 18 -12.58 -24.41 -2.26
N GLY A 19 -12.50 -23.53 -3.27
CA GLY A 19 -11.26 -23.24 -3.98
C GLY A 19 -10.20 -22.53 -3.13
N LEU A 20 -10.55 -21.80 -2.06
CA LEU A 20 -9.60 -21.19 -1.11
C LEU A 20 -8.84 -22.24 -0.27
N ARG A 21 -9.31 -23.48 -0.22
CA ARG A 21 -8.62 -24.59 0.48
C ARG A 21 -7.49 -25.26 -0.31
N ASN A 22 -7.39 -25.00 -1.62
CA ASN A 22 -6.34 -25.60 -2.46
C ASN A 22 -5.83 -24.60 -3.52
N ILE A 23 -4.72 -23.90 -3.21
CA ILE A 23 -3.52 -23.85 -4.06
C ILE A 23 -3.62 -23.07 -5.39
N ILE A 24 -2.73 -22.13 -5.59
CA ILE A 24 -2.39 -21.22 -6.67
C ILE A 24 -2.99 -19.83 -6.41
N MET A 25 -2.16 -18.77 -6.53
CA MET A 25 -2.61 -17.38 -6.47
C MET A 25 -3.89 -17.22 -7.29
N LYS A 26 -5.05 -17.22 -6.62
CA LYS A 26 -6.33 -17.14 -7.28
C LYS A 26 -6.63 -15.69 -7.56
N THR A 27 -6.78 -15.39 -8.83
CA THR A 27 -7.34 -14.14 -9.28
C THR A 27 -8.86 -14.30 -9.32
N TYR A 28 -9.57 -13.39 -8.67
CA TYR A 28 -11.02 -13.28 -8.71
C TYR A 28 -11.39 -12.06 -9.52
N ASP A 29 -12.25 -12.25 -10.52
CA ASP A 29 -12.77 -11.17 -11.35
C ASP A 29 -14.18 -10.81 -10.88
N ILE A 30 -14.37 -9.56 -10.45
CA ILE A 30 -15.64 -9.02 -9.97
C ILE A 30 -16.14 -8.00 -10.98
N SER A 31 -17.36 -8.22 -11.48
CA SER A 31 -17.99 -7.38 -12.48
C SER A 31 -19.27 -6.67 -12.03
N LEU A 32 -19.78 -7.03 -10.84
CA LEU A 32 -21.01 -6.44 -10.28
C LEU A 32 -20.71 -5.75 -8.94
N ILE A 33 -21.27 -4.58 -8.77
CA ILE A 33 -21.03 -3.74 -7.58
C ILE A 33 -21.40 -4.44 -6.25
N ASN A 34 -22.49 -5.20 -6.25
CA ASN A 34 -22.93 -5.91 -5.03
C ASN A 34 -21.98 -7.06 -4.68
N GLU A 35 -21.33 -7.69 -5.67
CA GLU A 35 -20.33 -8.73 -5.45
C GLU A 35 -19.09 -8.16 -4.74
N VAL A 36 -18.71 -6.90 -5.04
CA VAL A 36 -17.58 -6.23 -4.37
C VAL A 36 -17.84 -6.12 -2.88
N PHE A 37 -18.97 -5.55 -2.49
CA PHE A 37 -19.32 -5.35 -1.07
C PHE A 37 -19.63 -6.66 -0.36
N ASP A 38 -20.27 -7.60 -1.06
CA ASP A 38 -20.49 -8.95 -0.56
C ASP A 38 -19.18 -9.72 -0.32
N PHE A 39 -18.19 -9.55 -1.19
CA PHE A 39 -16.89 -10.18 -1.02
C PHE A 39 -16.15 -9.65 0.20
N PHE A 40 -16.22 -8.35 0.45
CA PHE A 40 -15.54 -7.71 1.58
C PHE A 40 -16.40 -7.61 2.86
N ASP A 41 -17.58 -8.24 2.88
CA ASP A 41 -18.40 -8.33 4.09
C ASP A 41 -17.86 -9.42 5.04
N PHE A 42 -17.09 -8.98 6.05
CA PHE A 42 -16.50 -9.87 7.06
C PHE A 42 -17.49 -10.51 8.01
N THR A 43 -18.76 -10.13 7.97
CA THR A 43 -19.80 -10.80 8.74
C THR A 43 -20.19 -12.13 8.11
N LYS A 44 -19.79 -12.38 6.87
CA LYS A 44 -20.14 -13.59 6.15
C LYS A 44 -19.21 -14.77 6.51
N PRO A 45 -19.76 -16.01 6.60
CA PRO A 45 -19.03 -17.19 7.05
C PRO A 45 -17.83 -17.61 6.20
N HIS A 46 -17.65 -17.01 5.03
CA HIS A 46 -16.54 -17.37 4.16
C HIS A 46 -15.21 -16.71 4.55
N TRP A 47 -15.27 -15.63 5.30
CA TRP A 47 -14.07 -15.12 5.93
C TRP A 47 -13.84 -15.96 7.18
N PRO A 48 -12.73 -16.71 7.25
CA PRO A 48 -12.41 -17.43 8.46
C PRO A 48 -12.20 -16.42 9.59
N TYR A 49 -13.26 -16.21 10.36
CA TYR A 49 -13.14 -15.57 11.65
C TYR A 49 -12.35 -16.51 12.53
N ASN A 50 -11.09 -16.16 12.74
CA ASN A 50 -10.45 -16.38 14.01
C ASN A 50 -10.14 -17.80 14.45
N ASP A 51 -8.98 -18.21 14.11
CA ASP A 51 -8.12 -18.82 15.11
C ASP A 51 -7.51 -17.80 16.12
N GLY A 52 -7.99 -16.53 16.09
CA GLY A 52 -7.55 -15.45 16.98
C GLY A 52 -6.15 -14.90 16.70
N LEU A 53 -5.45 -15.40 15.69
CA LEU A 53 -4.03 -15.13 15.44
C LEU A 53 -3.76 -14.57 14.03
N SER A 54 -4.69 -14.72 13.09
CA SER A 54 -4.46 -14.34 11.70
C SER A 54 -5.20 -13.04 11.36
N TYR A 55 -4.44 -12.02 10.99
CA TYR A 55 -4.98 -10.80 10.44
C TYR A 55 -4.76 -10.75 8.94
N TYR A 56 -5.84 -10.54 8.19
CA TYR A 56 -5.73 -10.21 6.77
C TYR A 56 -5.32 -8.77 6.60
N ILE A 57 -4.44 -8.55 5.62
CA ILE A 57 -3.98 -7.23 5.21
C ILE A 57 -4.28 -7.04 3.73
N PHE A 58 -4.58 -5.81 3.37
CA PHE A 58 -5.14 -5.43 2.07
C PHE A 58 -4.33 -4.31 1.44
N ARG A 59 -4.10 -4.41 0.13
CA ARG A 59 -3.49 -3.34 -0.64
C ARG A 59 -4.24 -3.13 -1.94
N GLY A 60 -4.67 -1.88 -2.21
CA GLY A 60 -5.27 -1.48 -3.47
C GLY A 60 -4.23 -0.99 -4.48
N GLN A 61 -4.50 -1.26 -5.75
CA GLN A 61 -3.76 -0.68 -6.88
C GLN A 61 -4.74 -0.26 -7.99
N GLY A 62 -4.57 0.95 -8.52
CA GLY A 62 -5.43 1.49 -9.58
C GLY A 62 -5.29 0.81 -10.95
N ASN A 63 -4.29 -0.03 -11.12
CA ASN A 63 -4.11 -0.83 -12.33
C ASN A 63 -3.78 -2.28 -11.95
N SER A 64 -4.64 -3.20 -12.34
CA SER A 64 -4.49 -4.62 -12.04
C SER A 64 -3.25 -5.27 -12.66
N ASN A 65 -2.68 -4.66 -13.69
CA ASN A 65 -1.49 -5.19 -14.37
C ASN A 65 -0.17 -4.81 -13.67
N TRP A 66 -0.20 -3.90 -12.69
CA TRP A 66 1.00 -3.54 -11.97
C TRP A 66 1.42 -4.65 -11.00
N LYS A 67 2.73 -4.88 -10.94
CA LYS A 67 3.33 -5.74 -9.94
C LYS A 67 3.45 -5.04 -8.59
N LEU A 68 3.40 -5.83 -7.51
CA LEU A 68 3.65 -5.35 -6.14
C LEU A 68 5.16 -5.16 -5.90
N ILE A 69 5.69 -4.07 -6.47
CA ILE A 69 7.09 -3.67 -6.33
C ILE A 69 7.15 -2.33 -5.60
N PRO A 70 7.95 -2.20 -4.53
CA PRO A 70 8.18 -0.93 -3.84
C PRO A 70 8.54 0.22 -4.77
N SER A 71 8.13 1.44 -4.42
CA SER A 71 8.31 2.61 -5.29
C SER A 71 9.77 2.93 -5.60
N ALA A 72 10.68 2.70 -4.64
CA ALA A 72 12.11 2.90 -4.82
C ALA A 72 12.73 2.00 -5.91
N PHE A 73 12.03 0.91 -6.30
CA PHE A 73 12.57 -0.09 -7.24
C PHE A 73 12.02 0.05 -8.65
N ARG A 74 10.94 0.84 -8.86
CA ARG A 74 10.22 0.91 -10.14
C ARG A 74 11.02 1.57 -11.26
N LYS A 75 12.04 2.37 -10.94
CA LYS A 75 12.84 3.13 -11.90
C LYS A 75 14.34 2.77 -11.85
N THR A 76 14.69 1.61 -11.31
CA THR A 76 16.09 1.16 -11.27
C THR A 76 16.62 0.88 -12.69
N LYS A 77 17.84 1.33 -12.95
CA LYS A 77 18.50 1.10 -14.23
C LYS A 77 19.00 -0.35 -14.33
N LYS A 78 19.06 -0.87 -15.55
CA LYS A 78 19.65 -2.19 -15.79
C LYS A 78 21.12 -2.20 -15.34
N GLY A 79 21.51 -3.22 -14.59
CA GLY A 79 22.88 -3.34 -14.06
C GLY A 79 23.15 -2.61 -12.76
N HIS A 80 22.14 -1.90 -12.21
CA HIS A 80 22.23 -1.28 -10.88
C HIS A 80 22.50 -2.34 -9.82
N THR A 81 23.35 -2.04 -8.86
CA THR A 81 23.73 -2.99 -7.81
C THR A 81 22.92 -2.79 -6.54
N CYS A 82 22.86 -3.80 -5.69
CA CYS A 82 22.21 -3.69 -4.37
C CYS A 82 22.89 -2.62 -3.50
N ARG A 83 24.20 -2.44 -3.67
CA ARG A 83 24.95 -1.39 -2.97
C ARG A 83 24.49 -0.01 -3.42
N GLU A 84 24.50 0.27 -4.72
CA GLU A 84 24.04 1.55 -5.27
C GLU A 84 22.59 1.87 -4.90
N GLN A 85 21.73 0.86 -4.87
CA GLN A 85 20.34 1.03 -4.45
C GLN A 85 20.25 1.42 -2.97
N THR A 86 20.98 0.74 -2.11
CA THR A 86 20.98 1.01 -0.66
C THR A 86 21.61 2.38 -0.36
N ASP A 87 22.72 2.69 -1.00
CA ASP A 87 23.41 3.99 -0.84
C ASP A 87 22.48 5.15 -1.26
N PHE A 88 21.78 4.99 -2.39
CA PHE A 88 20.78 5.96 -2.84
C PHE A 88 19.64 6.15 -1.83
N GLU A 89 19.05 5.06 -1.34
CA GLU A 89 17.96 5.15 -0.39
C GLU A 89 18.40 5.73 0.95
N PHE A 90 19.58 5.34 1.43
CA PHE A 90 20.15 5.88 2.65
C PHE A 90 20.40 7.39 2.54
N ASP A 91 21.03 7.85 1.44
CA ASP A 91 21.25 9.26 1.18
C ASP A 91 19.93 10.04 1.09
N LEU A 92 18.91 9.48 0.40
CA LEU A 92 17.61 10.10 0.29
C LEU A 92 16.94 10.27 1.65
N MET A 93 16.95 9.24 2.51
CA MET A 93 16.37 9.30 3.85
C MET A 93 17.15 10.28 4.74
N HIS A 94 18.47 10.30 4.61
CA HIS A 94 19.29 11.22 5.36
C HIS A 94 19.05 12.70 4.96
N ARG A 95 18.95 13.00 3.67
CA ARG A 95 18.60 14.34 3.18
C ARG A 95 17.21 14.77 3.65
N PHE A 96 16.22 13.88 3.54
CA PHE A 96 14.88 14.16 4.01
C PHE A 96 14.88 14.48 5.51
N TYR A 97 15.53 13.66 6.32
CA TYR A 97 15.63 13.83 7.76
C TYR A 97 16.34 15.15 8.13
N LYS A 98 17.42 15.48 7.44
CA LYS A 98 18.17 16.72 7.63
C LYS A 98 17.30 17.95 7.33
N GLU A 99 16.54 17.94 6.22
CA GLU A 99 15.70 19.08 5.85
C GLU A 99 14.54 19.29 6.82
N ILE A 100 13.88 18.24 7.30
CA ILE A 100 12.80 18.41 8.29
C ILE A 100 13.32 18.97 9.61
N ILE A 101 14.54 18.60 10.06
CA ILE A 101 15.19 19.19 11.23
C ILE A 101 15.51 20.67 10.97
N HIS A 102 16.10 21.02 9.84
CA HIS A 102 16.44 22.40 9.49
C HIS A 102 15.21 23.31 9.45
N GLN A 103 14.06 22.78 9.07
CA GLN A 103 12.79 23.50 9.06
C GLN A 103 12.11 23.53 10.44
N GLY A 104 12.71 22.93 11.47
CA GLY A 104 12.11 22.84 12.79
C GLY A 104 10.80 22.05 12.85
N LEU A 105 10.61 21.16 11.88
CA LEU A 105 9.42 20.31 11.83
C LEU A 105 9.57 19.13 12.78
N TRP A 106 8.42 18.61 13.23
CA TRP A 106 8.43 17.38 14.01
C TRP A 106 9.05 16.24 13.19
N HIS A 107 9.89 15.44 13.82
CA HIS A 107 10.54 14.27 13.24
C HIS A 107 10.63 13.14 14.27
N PRO A 108 10.65 11.86 13.80
CA PRO A 108 10.94 10.73 14.68
C PRO A 108 12.36 10.84 15.25
N ASP A 109 12.53 10.40 16.49
CA ASP A 109 13.88 10.26 17.07
C ASP A 109 14.48 8.94 16.58
N ILE A 110 15.43 9.04 15.66
CA ILE A 110 16.16 7.88 15.15
C ILE A 110 17.45 7.60 15.93
N GLY A 111 17.60 8.20 17.12
CA GLY A 111 18.86 8.10 17.90
C GLY A 111 20.05 8.75 17.19
N VAL A 112 19.83 9.31 16.02
CA VAL A 112 20.80 9.85 15.09
C VAL A 112 20.83 11.39 15.16
N SER A 113 20.14 12.01 16.12
CA SER A 113 20.22 13.46 16.35
C SER A 113 21.66 13.98 16.48
N GLN A 114 22.60 13.07 16.69
CA GLN A 114 24.04 13.32 16.63
C GLN A 114 24.67 13.07 15.23
N SER A 115 23.95 12.53 14.24
CA SER A 115 24.54 12.04 13.01
C SER A 115 24.16 12.84 11.75
N LEU A 116 23.95 14.14 11.91
CA LEU A 116 24.16 15.09 10.79
C LEU A 116 25.65 15.14 10.39
N ASP A 117 26.49 14.38 11.09
CA ASP A 117 27.91 14.26 10.86
C ASP A 117 28.19 13.21 9.77
N PHE A 118 28.85 13.63 8.71
CA PHE A 118 29.25 12.79 7.58
C PHE A 118 30.04 11.55 8.02
N GLY A 119 30.89 11.68 9.07
CA GLY A 119 31.68 10.57 9.60
C GLY A 119 30.82 9.43 10.17
N LYS A 120 29.73 9.76 10.85
CA LYS A 120 28.80 8.75 11.40
C LYS A 120 27.97 8.07 10.31
N ASN A 121 27.65 8.78 9.23
CA ASN A 121 26.97 8.19 8.08
C ASN A 121 27.84 7.16 7.38
N LEU A 122 29.13 7.44 7.24
CA LEU A 122 30.10 6.49 6.68
C LEU A 122 30.25 5.25 7.57
N ASP A 123 30.29 5.44 8.91
CA ASP A 123 30.30 4.32 9.85
C ASP A 123 29.05 3.44 9.72
N TYR A 124 27.88 4.05 9.56
CA TYR A 124 26.63 3.32 9.35
C TYR A 124 26.65 2.49 8.07
N LEU A 125 27.07 3.08 6.94
CA LEU A 125 27.24 2.35 5.67
C LEU A 125 28.27 1.23 5.78
N ASN A 126 29.36 1.43 6.55
CA ASN A 126 30.33 0.38 6.84
C ASN A 126 29.72 -0.78 7.63
N LYS A 127 28.84 -0.50 8.59
CA LYS A 127 28.09 -1.54 9.33
C LYS A 127 27.12 -2.31 8.44
N ILE A 128 26.47 -1.65 7.48
CA ILE A 128 25.71 -2.35 6.45
C ILE A 128 26.64 -3.23 5.61
N GLY A 129 27.80 -2.70 5.21
CA GLY A 129 28.80 -3.40 4.42
C GLY A 129 29.39 -4.63 5.11
N SER A 130 29.59 -4.57 6.42
CA SER A 130 30.05 -5.71 7.24
C SER A 130 28.97 -6.73 7.57
N GLY A 131 27.69 -6.39 7.33
CA GLY A 131 26.54 -7.22 7.70
C GLY A 131 26.16 -7.14 9.17
N GLU A 132 26.70 -6.18 9.90
CA GLU A 132 26.29 -5.88 11.26
C GLU A 132 24.87 -5.34 11.31
N ILE A 133 24.51 -4.51 10.32
CA ILE A 133 23.20 -3.91 10.12
C ILE A 133 22.63 -4.33 8.76
N VAL A 134 21.34 -4.56 8.71
CA VAL A 134 20.58 -4.78 7.47
C VAL A 134 19.77 -3.54 7.16
N TRP A 135 19.84 -3.07 5.92
CA TRP A 135 19.02 -1.95 5.47
C TRP A 135 17.62 -2.41 4.97
N PRO A 136 16.56 -1.72 5.35
CA PRO A 136 16.52 -0.65 6.34
C PRO A 136 16.60 -1.21 7.76
N SER A 137 17.26 -0.50 8.66
CA SER A 137 17.25 -0.83 10.07
C SER A 137 16.03 -0.27 10.78
N ARG A 138 15.71 -0.83 11.94
CA ARG A 138 14.49 -0.53 12.69
C ARG A 138 14.35 0.96 13.05
N GLU A 139 15.47 1.61 13.36
CA GLU A 139 15.49 3.04 13.67
C GLU A 139 15.04 3.94 12.52
N TYR A 140 15.19 3.50 11.27
CA TYR A 140 14.76 4.26 10.08
C TYR A 140 13.31 4.02 9.69
N TYR A 141 12.60 3.04 10.27
CA TYR A 141 11.25 2.69 9.84
C TYR A 141 10.28 3.86 9.89
N GLU A 142 10.31 4.67 10.95
CA GLU A 142 9.45 5.84 11.10
C GLU A 142 9.78 6.94 10.09
N VAL A 143 11.07 7.18 9.85
CA VAL A 143 11.50 8.17 8.84
C VAL A 143 11.10 7.72 7.45
N ILE A 144 11.28 6.44 7.12
CA ILE A 144 10.87 5.88 5.83
C ILE A 144 9.36 5.97 5.65
N ALA A 145 8.58 5.63 6.68
CA ALA A 145 7.13 5.73 6.65
C ALA A 145 6.66 7.19 6.47
N LEU A 146 7.31 8.13 7.15
CA LEU A 146 7.04 9.55 7.01
C LEU A 146 7.38 10.05 5.60
N ALA A 147 8.57 9.71 5.10
CA ALA A 147 9.02 10.05 3.76
C ALA A 147 8.08 9.51 2.68
N GLN A 148 7.61 8.26 2.83
CA GLN A 148 6.64 7.64 1.92
C GLN A 148 5.31 8.37 1.93
N HIS A 149 4.83 8.78 3.09
CA HIS A 149 3.59 9.56 3.20
C HIS A 149 3.65 10.87 2.39
N TYR A 150 4.83 11.51 2.34
CA TYR A 150 5.05 12.71 1.54
C TYR A 150 5.53 12.43 0.10
N GLY A 151 5.42 11.19 -0.37
CA GLY A 151 5.63 10.82 -1.78
C GLY A 151 7.07 10.50 -2.17
N LEU A 152 8.01 10.45 -1.21
CA LEU A 152 9.35 9.97 -1.52
C LEU A 152 9.35 8.47 -1.79
N PRO A 153 10.16 7.99 -2.76
CA PRO A 153 10.23 6.57 -3.07
C PRO A 153 10.91 5.79 -1.95
N THR A 154 10.30 4.71 -1.51
CA THR A 154 10.80 3.84 -0.45
C THR A 154 10.69 2.38 -0.83
N ARG A 155 11.33 1.50 -0.04
CA ARG A 155 11.23 0.04 -0.17
C ARG A 155 10.09 -0.59 0.62
N PHE A 156 9.13 0.21 1.05
CA PHE A 156 7.91 -0.25 1.74
C PHE A 156 6.73 -0.31 0.78
N LEU A 157 5.89 -1.30 1.00
CA LEU A 157 4.57 -1.41 0.39
C LEU A 157 3.52 -1.15 1.48
N ASP A 158 2.64 -0.18 1.24
CA ASP A 158 1.53 0.11 2.13
C ASP A 158 0.50 -1.00 2.09
N PHE A 159 0.04 -1.40 3.25
CA PHE A 159 -1.12 -2.26 3.44
C PHE A 159 -2.05 -1.64 4.47
N SER A 160 -3.28 -2.10 4.51
CA SER A 160 -4.27 -1.72 5.50
C SER A 160 -4.90 -2.97 6.13
N LEU A 161 -5.29 -2.86 7.40
CA LEU A 161 -6.15 -3.85 8.05
C LEU A 161 -7.61 -3.74 7.60
N SER A 162 -7.95 -2.72 6.78
CA SER A 162 -9.30 -2.50 6.28
C SER A 162 -9.36 -2.74 4.76
N PRO A 163 -10.23 -3.65 4.28
CA PRO A 163 -10.44 -3.83 2.85
C PRO A 163 -11.05 -2.60 2.19
N TYR A 164 -11.90 -1.86 2.92
CA TYR A 164 -12.54 -0.66 2.40
C TYR A 164 -11.53 0.47 2.16
N VAL A 165 -10.48 0.57 2.98
CA VAL A 165 -9.36 1.48 2.73
C VAL A 165 -8.62 1.09 1.46
N ALA A 166 -8.29 -0.19 1.28
CA ALA A 166 -7.63 -0.66 0.07
C ALA A 166 -8.52 -0.47 -1.18
N LEU A 167 -9.82 -0.72 -1.03
CA LEU A 167 -10.81 -0.52 -2.09
C LEU A 167 -10.91 0.97 -2.48
N TYR A 168 -10.94 1.89 -1.49
CA TYR A 168 -10.91 3.32 -1.75
C TYR A 168 -9.68 3.73 -2.56
N PHE A 169 -8.49 3.35 -2.11
CA PHE A 169 -7.25 3.73 -2.81
C PHE A 169 -7.18 3.17 -4.22
N SER A 170 -7.60 1.92 -4.45
CA SER A 170 -7.58 1.32 -5.78
C SER A 170 -8.58 1.97 -6.74
N ALA A 171 -9.81 2.19 -6.27
CA ALA A 171 -10.84 2.84 -7.07
C ALA A 171 -10.52 4.32 -7.33
N TYR A 172 -10.01 5.04 -6.32
CA TYR A 172 -9.61 6.44 -6.45
C TYR A 172 -8.47 6.62 -7.45
N ASP A 173 -7.41 5.83 -7.33
CA ASP A 173 -6.27 5.89 -8.26
C ASP A 173 -6.69 5.53 -9.69
N ASN A 174 -7.51 4.49 -9.86
CA ASN A 174 -8.05 4.11 -11.16
C ASN A 174 -8.89 5.23 -11.79
N TYR A 175 -9.84 5.77 -11.04
CA TYR A 175 -10.77 6.79 -11.52
C TYR A 175 -10.07 8.11 -11.85
N THR A 176 -9.18 8.59 -10.97
CA THR A 176 -8.52 9.89 -11.13
C THR A 176 -7.41 9.88 -12.17
N SER A 177 -6.71 8.76 -12.33
CA SER A 177 -5.70 8.60 -13.39
C SER A 177 -6.29 8.28 -14.76
N LYS A 178 -7.62 8.11 -14.86
CA LYS A 178 -8.32 7.68 -16.08
C LYS A 178 -7.71 6.38 -16.65
N CYS A 179 -7.38 5.44 -15.75
CA CYS A 179 -6.73 4.19 -16.11
C CYS A 179 -7.67 3.32 -16.98
N GLU A 180 -7.18 2.87 -18.13
CA GLU A 180 -7.95 2.02 -19.04
C GLU A 180 -8.07 0.56 -18.59
N ASN A 181 -7.20 0.13 -17.65
CA ASN A 181 -7.22 -1.21 -17.11
C ASN A 181 -8.11 -1.28 -15.86
N ASP A 182 -8.59 -2.48 -15.55
CA ASP A 182 -9.24 -2.79 -14.29
C ASP A 182 -8.29 -2.54 -13.10
N PHE A 183 -8.81 -2.34 -11.90
CA PHE A 183 -8.02 -2.19 -10.69
C PHE A 183 -8.03 -3.46 -9.84
N ALA A 184 -7.16 -3.53 -8.85
CA ALA A 184 -7.03 -4.73 -8.04
C ALA A 184 -6.85 -4.45 -6.56
N ILE A 185 -7.34 -5.39 -5.73
CA ILE A 185 -7.07 -5.48 -4.31
C ILE A 185 -6.29 -6.77 -4.07
N PHE A 186 -5.13 -6.64 -3.41
CA PHE A 186 -4.32 -7.78 -2.99
C PHE A 186 -4.56 -8.06 -1.51
N ILE A 187 -4.63 -9.35 -1.16
CA ILE A 187 -4.99 -9.83 0.17
C ILE A 187 -3.99 -10.90 0.59
N THR A 188 -3.41 -10.74 1.76
CA THR A 188 -2.58 -11.77 2.38
C THR A 188 -2.77 -11.78 3.89
N SER A 189 -2.17 -12.73 4.62
CA SER A 189 -2.30 -12.83 6.07
C SER A 189 -0.96 -12.59 6.75
N THR A 190 -0.97 -11.85 7.87
CA THR A 190 0.22 -11.64 8.70
C THR A 190 0.67 -12.88 9.45
N SER A 191 -0.16 -13.95 9.50
CA SER A 191 0.21 -15.24 10.10
C SER A 191 1.19 -16.05 9.24
N HIS A 192 1.40 -15.66 7.99
CA HIS A 192 2.39 -16.34 7.15
C HIS A 192 3.80 -16.10 7.66
N GLN A 193 4.54 -17.18 7.92
CA GLN A 193 5.92 -17.11 8.42
C GLN A 193 6.85 -16.31 7.53
N GLU A 194 6.56 -16.23 6.23
CA GLU A 194 7.34 -15.50 5.24
C GLU A 194 7.34 -13.99 5.49
N ILE A 195 6.29 -13.46 6.13
CA ILE A 195 6.13 -12.01 6.38
C ILE A 195 5.92 -11.68 7.86
N SER A 196 5.97 -12.68 8.75
CA SER A 196 5.80 -12.46 10.18
C SER A 196 6.84 -11.48 10.72
N GLU A 197 6.48 -10.76 11.78
CA GLU A 197 7.38 -9.81 12.43
C GLU A 197 8.73 -10.42 12.81
N ILE A 198 9.74 -9.58 12.71
CA ILE A 198 11.10 -9.92 13.05
C ILE A 198 11.22 -10.11 14.56
N GLY A 199 11.15 -11.35 15.02
CA GLY A 199 11.69 -11.72 16.34
C GLY A 199 13.20 -11.93 16.29
N SER A 200 13.71 -12.38 15.17
CA SER A 200 15.12 -12.71 15.01
C SER A 200 15.55 -12.67 13.55
N TRP A 201 16.58 -11.91 13.27
CA TRP A 201 17.42 -12.14 12.11
C TRP A 201 18.02 -13.55 12.26
N ASP A 202 17.32 -14.55 11.75
CA ASP A 202 17.87 -15.89 11.71
C ASP A 202 18.86 -15.99 10.54
N ARG A 203 20.14 -15.85 10.87
CA ARG A 203 21.25 -16.08 9.92
C ARG A 203 21.27 -17.50 9.37
N SER A 204 20.49 -18.42 9.94
CA SER A 204 20.41 -19.82 9.50
C SER A 204 19.52 -20.00 8.28
N THR A 205 18.55 -19.11 8.06
CA THR A 205 17.73 -19.13 6.86
C THR A 205 18.50 -18.47 5.72
N LYS A 206 18.99 -19.26 4.79
CA LYS A 206 19.74 -18.83 3.60
C LYS A 206 18.93 -18.02 2.55
N LYS A 207 17.76 -17.51 2.91
CA LYS A 207 16.97 -16.63 2.02
C LYS A 207 17.58 -15.24 2.00
N LEU A 208 18.09 -14.87 0.85
CA LEU A 208 18.81 -13.63 0.58
C LEU A 208 17.89 -12.42 0.40
N GLU A 209 16.64 -12.65 0.08
CA GLU A 209 15.64 -11.62 -0.25
C GLU A 209 14.33 -11.98 0.42
N ARG A 210 13.68 -10.99 1.04
CA ARG A 210 12.43 -11.22 1.74
C ARG A 210 11.60 -9.97 1.96
N TYR A 211 10.30 -10.14 2.04
CA TYR A 211 9.38 -9.16 2.59
C TYR A 211 9.12 -9.48 4.05
N GLN A 212 9.00 -8.42 4.86
CA GLN A 212 8.69 -8.55 6.28
C GLN A 212 7.71 -7.49 6.71
N LEU A 213 6.87 -7.84 7.68
CA LEU A 213 5.97 -6.92 8.32
C LEU A 213 6.77 -5.85 9.08
N VAL A 214 6.48 -4.59 8.76
CA VAL A 214 7.06 -3.43 9.42
C VAL A 214 5.92 -2.66 10.09
N GLN A 215 5.95 -2.61 11.41
CA GLN A 215 5.05 -1.78 12.19
C GLN A 215 5.77 -0.47 12.51
N SER A 216 5.23 0.63 12.01
CA SER A 216 5.66 1.97 12.41
C SER A 216 4.77 2.44 13.56
N PRO A 217 5.32 3.03 14.63
CA PRO A 217 4.51 3.64 15.66
C PRO A 217 3.52 4.64 15.05
N THR A 218 2.25 4.49 15.42
CA THR A 218 1.16 5.32 14.87
C THR A 218 0.96 6.63 15.63
N ILE A 219 1.71 6.84 16.71
CA ILE A 219 1.47 7.92 17.69
C ILE A 219 1.55 9.30 17.04
N PHE A 220 2.42 9.46 16.03
CA PHE A 220 2.64 10.76 15.38
C PHE A 220 2.26 10.78 13.89
N ASN A 221 1.70 9.69 13.38
CA ASN A 221 1.22 9.62 11.99
C ASN A 221 -0.28 9.32 11.96
N GLU A 222 -1.08 10.39 12.07
CA GLU A 222 -2.53 10.30 12.09
C GLU A 222 -3.09 9.63 10.82
N ASN A 223 -2.40 9.76 9.68
CA ASN A 223 -2.82 9.13 8.44
C ASN A 223 -2.66 7.60 8.51
N ILE A 224 -1.54 7.09 9.02
CA ILE A 224 -1.36 5.64 9.22
C ILE A 224 -2.46 5.10 10.13
N LYS A 225 -2.79 5.84 11.21
CA LYS A 225 -3.86 5.46 12.14
C LYS A 225 -5.22 5.45 11.45
N ALA A 226 -5.58 6.52 10.72
CA ALA A 226 -6.86 6.63 10.02
C ALA A 226 -7.02 5.55 8.93
N GLN A 227 -5.94 5.25 8.23
CA GLN A 227 -5.89 4.23 7.19
C GLN A 227 -5.72 2.80 7.74
N LYS A 228 -5.61 2.62 9.07
CA LYS A 228 -5.26 1.34 9.69
C LYS A 228 -4.03 0.71 9.02
N GLY A 229 -3.05 1.57 8.72
CA GLY A 229 -1.91 1.27 7.87
C GLY A 229 -0.84 0.43 8.55
N LEU A 230 -0.19 -0.38 7.74
CA LEU A 230 1.03 -1.12 8.07
C LEU A 230 1.86 -1.29 6.79
N PHE A 231 3.09 -1.76 6.92
CA PHE A 231 3.97 -1.89 5.78
C PHE A 231 4.52 -3.30 5.64
N LEU A 232 4.76 -3.72 4.38
CA LEU A 232 5.67 -4.81 4.07
C LEU A 232 6.95 -4.20 3.51
N GLY A 233 8.05 -4.30 4.24
CA GLY A 233 9.37 -3.84 3.84
C GLY A 233 10.13 -4.94 3.09
N TYR A 234 10.84 -4.55 2.03
CA TYR A 234 11.75 -5.44 1.32
C TYR A 234 13.16 -5.38 1.91
N PHE A 235 13.73 -6.53 2.19
CA PHE A 235 15.07 -6.69 2.77
C PHE A 235 15.92 -7.61 1.91
N ASP A 236 17.18 -7.29 1.75
CA ASP A 236 18.15 -8.15 1.06
C ASP A 236 19.56 -7.99 1.65
N ASP A 237 20.42 -8.98 1.40
CA ASP A 237 21.83 -8.99 1.82
C ASP A 237 22.79 -8.67 0.64
N GLY A 238 22.24 -8.21 -0.47
CA GLY A 238 23.00 -7.99 -1.70
C GLY A 238 24.05 -6.88 -1.61
N TYR A 239 23.91 -5.97 -0.63
CA TYR A 239 24.88 -4.90 -0.40
C TYR A 239 26.29 -5.43 -0.19
N GLN A 240 26.45 -6.41 0.70
CA GLN A 240 27.74 -7.00 1.05
C GLN A 240 28.41 -7.71 -0.14
N LYS A 241 27.59 -8.32 -1.00
CA LYS A 241 28.03 -9.12 -2.14
C LYS A 241 28.11 -8.30 -3.43
N ASN A 242 27.75 -7.02 -3.37
CA ASN A 242 27.65 -6.13 -4.53
C ASN A 242 26.90 -6.77 -5.72
N ARG A 243 25.82 -7.49 -5.43
CA ARG A 243 24.99 -8.15 -6.45
C ARG A 243 24.27 -7.13 -7.33
N ILE A 244 23.97 -7.52 -8.54
CA ILE A 244 23.02 -6.79 -9.38
C ILE A 244 21.66 -6.79 -8.68
N PHE A 245 21.07 -5.63 -8.57
CA PHE A 245 19.77 -5.44 -7.95
C PHE A 245 18.66 -5.94 -8.88
N ASN A 246 17.99 -6.98 -8.47
CA ASN A 246 16.86 -7.56 -9.18
C ASN A 246 15.79 -8.00 -8.18
N PRO A 247 15.01 -7.04 -7.65
CA PRO A 247 14.05 -7.33 -6.60
C PRO A 247 12.92 -8.22 -7.10
N ILE A 248 12.57 -9.22 -6.31
CA ILE A 248 11.38 -10.03 -6.53
C ILE A 248 10.12 -9.24 -6.15
N SER A 249 9.04 -9.34 -6.91
CA SER A 249 7.76 -8.75 -6.51
C SER A 249 7.13 -9.50 -5.33
N LEU A 250 6.27 -8.84 -4.57
CA LEU A 250 5.66 -9.48 -3.41
C LEU A 250 4.79 -10.68 -3.80
N GLU A 251 4.05 -10.58 -4.91
CA GLU A 251 3.24 -11.69 -5.39
C GLU A 251 4.09 -12.89 -5.85
N ASP A 252 5.25 -12.63 -6.48
CA ASP A 252 6.18 -13.70 -6.86
C ASP A 252 6.88 -14.30 -5.61
N TYR A 253 7.06 -13.50 -4.55
CA TYR A 253 7.64 -13.94 -3.29
C TYR A 253 6.68 -14.81 -2.46
N LEU A 254 5.42 -14.39 -2.34
CA LEU A 254 4.40 -15.10 -1.55
C LEU A 254 3.73 -16.24 -2.31
N GLY A 255 3.72 -16.17 -3.64
CA GLY A 255 3.09 -17.17 -4.49
C GLY A 255 1.62 -17.37 -4.12
N GLU A 256 1.28 -18.57 -3.66
CA GLU A 256 -0.09 -18.97 -3.32
C GLU A 256 -0.67 -18.32 -2.05
N LYS A 257 0.16 -17.61 -1.29
CA LYS A 257 -0.21 -16.99 0.00
C LYS A 257 -0.74 -15.56 -0.16
N ILE A 258 -0.84 -15.09 -1.39
CA ILE A 258 -1.45 -13.80 -1.71
C ILE A 258 -2.56 -13.99 -2.74
N TYR A 259 -3.68 -13.32 -2.51
CA TYR A 259 -4.84 -13.34 -3.40
C TYR A 259 -4.96 -12.00 -4.10
N LYS A 260 -5.49 -12.03 -5.32
CA LYS A 260 -5.75 -10.85 -6.13
C LYS A 260 -7.22 -10.81 -6.52
N VAL A 261 -7.88 -9.74 -6.18
CA VAL A 261 -9.26 -9.46 -6.58
C VAL A 261 -9.22 -8.35 -7.63
N VAL A 262 -9.60 -8.68 -8.85
CA VAL A 262 -9.69 -7.72 -9.96
C VAL A 262 -11.12 -7.20 -10.03
N VAL A 263 -11.26 -5.88 -10.06
CA VAL A 263 -12.55 -5.20 -10.13
C VAL A 263 -12.60 -4.36 -11.40
N LYS A 264 -13.74 -4.42 -12.09
CA LYS A 264 -13.94 -3.68 -13.35
C LYS A 264 -13.82 -2.17 -13.14
N LYS A 265 -13.07 -1.50 -14.01
CA LYS A 265 -12.82 -0.06 -13.95
C LYS A 265 -14.11 0.77 -13.92
N ASP A 266 -15.14 0.32 -14.63
CA ASP A 266 -16.41 1.02 -14.72
C ASP A 266 -17.16 1.09 -13.38
N LEU A 267 -16.78 0.25 -12.40
CA LEU A 267 -17.33 0.27 -11.04
C LEU A 267 -16.63 1.28 -10.11
N ALA A 268 -15.51 1.86 -10.51
CA ALA A 268 -14.69 2.70 -9.63
C ALA A 268 -15.49 3.86 -9.03
N PHE A 269 -16.24 4.58 -9.85
CA PHE A 269 -17.09 5.69 -9.40
C PHE A 269 -18.16 5.25 -8.40
N GLU A 270 -18.92 4.20 -8.71
CA GLU A 270 -19.99 3.72 -7.82
C GLU A 270 -19.44 3.20 -6.49
N ILE A 271 -18.25 2.57 -6.52
CA ILE A 271 -17.55 2.13 -5.32
C ILE A 271 -17.19 3.33 -4.44
N LEU A 272 -16.61 4.38 -5.01
CA LEU A 272 -16.24 5.59 -4.25
C LEU A 272 -17.46 6.25 -3.62
N MET A 273 -18.57 6.32 -4.36
CA MET A 273 -19.85 6.82 -3.85
C MET A 273 -20.34 6.02 -2.64
N ARG A 274 -20.37 4.69 -2.74
CA ARG A 274 -20.82 3.82 -1.64
C ARG A 274 -19.87 3.87 -0.45
N LEU A 275 -18.56 3.94 -0.69
CA LEU A 275 -17.58 4.09 0.38
C LEU A 275 -17.72 5.41 1.11
N SER A 276 -17.99 6.51 0.40
CA SER A 276 -18.26 7.82 1.04
C SER A 276 -19.49 7.78 1.94
N MET A 277 -20.55 7.05 1.57
CA MET A 277 -21.72 6.84 2.42
C MET A 277 -21.41 6.02 3.69
N LEU A 278 -20.31 5.29 3.70
CA LEU A 278 -19.80 4.50 4.82
C LEU A 278 -18.66 5.22 5.57
N ASP A 279 -18.48 6.51 5.34
CA ASP A 279 -17.39 7.33 5.89
C ASP A 279 -15.96 6.86 5.51
N PHE A 280 -15.82 6.15 4.38
CA PHE A 280 -14.53 5.84 3.78
C PHE A 280 -14.25 6.80 2.62
N ASP A 281 -13.92 8.04 2.94
CA ASP A 281 -13.59 9.10 1.99
C ASP A 281 -12.29 9.83 2.40
N ALA A 282 -11.91 10.87 1.63
CA ALA A 282 -10.70 11.61 1.92
C ALA A 282 -10.70 12.28 3.30
N ARG A 283 -11.85 12.68 3.87
CA ARG A 283 -11.91 13.31 5.20
C ARG A 283 -11.52 12.33 6.30
N SER A 284 -12.02 11.10 6.20
CA SER A 284 -11.76 10.06 7.19
C SER A 284 -10.36 9.45 7.05
N LEU A 285 -9.84 9.37 5.81
CA LEU A 285 -8.57 8.71 5.52
C LEU A 285 -7.35 9.63 5.56
N PHE A 286 -7.56 10.95 5.48
CA PHE A 286 -6.50 11.95 5.55
C PHE A 286 -6.88 13.02 6.59
N PRO A 287 -6.62 12.81 7.87
CA PRO A 287 -6.93 13.78 8.91
C PRO A 287 -6.34 15.17 8.64
N GLY A 288 -7.10 16.20 9.05
CA GLY A 288 -6.68 17.59 8.90
C GLY A 288 -7.15 18.26 7.61
N ILE A 289 -6.68 19.48 7.38
CA ILE A 289 -7.13 20.36 6.29
C ILE A 289 -6.91 19.73 4.91
N ASN A 290 -5.81 19.01 4.73
CA ASN A 290 -5.52 18.34 3.46
C ASN A 290 -6.59 17.33 3.07
N GLY A 291 -7.10 16.55 4.02
CA GLY A 291 -8.20 15.63 3.79
C GLY A 291 -9.51 16.32 3.45
N VAL A 292 -9.80 17.44 4.12
CA VAL A 292 -10.99 18.27 3.80
C VAL A 292 -10.90 18.81 2.37
N VAL A 293 -9.76 19.39 1.99
CA VAL A 293 -9.55 19.93 0.63
C VAL A 293 -9.66 18.82 -0.41
N LYS A 294 -9.04 17.66 -0.13
CA LYS A 294 -9.11 16.48 -1.02
C LYS A 294 -10.55 16.00 -1.17
N HIS A 295 -11.30 15.91 -0.09
CA HIS A 295 -12.71 15.53 -0.12
C HIS A 295 -13.56 16.51 -0.94
N ILE A 296 -13.36 17.82 -0.78
CA ILE A 296 -14.06 18.83 -1.59
C ILE A 296 -13.75 18.65 -3.08
N LYS A 297 -12.48 18.36 -3.43
CA LYS A 297 -12.10 18.09 -4.82
C LYS A 297 -12.76 16.80 -5.35
N GLU A 298 -12.87 15.78 -4.52
CA GLU A 298 -13.60 14.54 -4.84
C GLU A 298 -15.08 14.81 -5.04
N ASP A 299 -15.71 15.51 -4.11
CA ASP A 299 -17.12 15.86 -4.16
C ASP A 299 -17.46 16.68 -5.42
N LEU A 300 -16.64 17.67 -5.76
CA LEU A 300 -16.77 18.42 -6.99
C LEU A 300 -16.63 17.55 -8.24
N LYS A 301 -15.74 16.59 -8.27
CA LYS A 301 -15.59 15.67 -9.41
C LYS A 301 -16.76 14.67 -9.52
N TYR A 302 -17.23 14.15 -8.38
CA TYR A 302 -18.21 13.07 -8.38
C TYR A 302 -19.66 13.55 -8.43
N PHE A 303 -19.99 14.61 -7.68
CA PHE A 303 -21.38 15.04 -7.50
C PHE A 303 -21.79 16.25 -8.30
N SER A 304 -20.85 17.16 -8.56
CA SER A 304 -21.19 18.42 -9.22
C SER A 304 -21.45 18.22 -10.71
N TYR A 305 -20.72 17.33 -11.35
CA TYR A 305 -20.82 17.16 -12.81
C TYR A 305 -22.21 16.69 -13.24
N GLU A 306 -22.81 15.73 -12.57
CA GLU A 306 -24.16 15.24 -12.93
C GLU A 306 -25.27 16.19 -12.43
N LYS A 307 -25.15 16.76 -11.26
CA LYS A 307 -26.14 17.68 -10.69
C LYS A 307 -26.17 19.03 -11.41
N TYR A 308 -25.01 19.55 -11.83
CA TYR A 308 -24.92 20.81 -12.57
C TYR A 308 -25.20 20.66 -14.07
N LYS A 309 -24.98 19.49 -14.65
CA LYS A 309 -25.40 19.19 -16.03
C LYS A 309 -26.92 19.33 -16.21
N SER A 310 -27.71 19.03 -15.17
CA SER A 310 -29.17 19.13 -15.20
C SER A 310 -29.70 20.56 -15.03
N THR A 311 -28.92 21.50 -14.50
CA THR A 311 -29.39 22.85 -14.14
C THR A 311 -28.96 23.96 -15.10
N LYS A 312 -28.28 23.71 -16.18
CA LYS A 312 -27.89 24.64 -17.26
C LYS A 312 -27.28 26.02 -16.84
N THR A 313 -26.93 26.20 -15.58
CA THR A 313 -26.57 27.55 -15.05
C THR A 313 -25.09 27.78 -14.80
N TRP A 314 -24.24 26.77 -14.86
CA TRP A 314 -22.81 26.91 -14.62
C TRP A 314 -22.00 26.02 -15.55
N ASP A 315 -21.46 26.62 -16.60
CA ASP A 315 -20.51 25.98 -17.51
C ASP A 315 -19.09 26.06 -16.88
N LEU A 316 -18.97 25.57 -15.64
CA LEU A 316 -17.69 25.45 -14.96
C LEU A 316 -16.99 24.21 -15.50
N ASN A 317 -16.03 24.43 -16.38
CA ASN A 317 -15.06 23.39 -16.73
C ASN A 317 -14.16 23.14 -15.51
N ILE A 318 -14.65 22.29 -14.59
CA ILE A 318 -13.99 21.98 -13.33
C ILE A 318 -12.60 21.36 -13.58
N ASP A 319 -12.43 20.60 -14.64
CA ASP A 319 -11.12 20.03 -15.02
C ASP A 319 -10.08 21.14 -15.24
N LYS A 320 -10.49 22.30 -15.79
CA LYS A 320 -9.60 23.44 -16.00
C LYS A 320 -9.03 24.05 -14.71
N TYR A 321 -9.76 23.94 -13.58
CA TYR A 321 -9.30 24.44 -12.27
C TYR A 321 -8.36 23.47 -11.57
N PHE A 322 -8.39 22.18 -11.93
CA PHE A 322 -7.62 21.12 -11.29
C PHE A 322 -6.52 20.49 -12.17
N GLU A 323 -6.42 20.90 -13.46
CA GLU A 323 -5.37 20.46 -14.39
C GLU A 323 -3.94 20.89 -14.01
N LYS A 324 -3.78 21.73 -13.00
CA LYS A 324 -2.47 22.26 -12.56
C LYS A 324 -2.02 21.77 -11.18
N ASP A 325 -2.60 20.72 -10.63
CA ASP A 325 -2.09 20.13 -9.40
C ASP A 325 -0.93 19.17 -9.69
N ALA A 326 0.19 19.78 -10.12
CA ALA A 326 1.52 19.25 -9.88
C ALA A 326 1.95 19.79 -8.51
N PHE A 327 1.64 19.05 -7.43
CA PHE A 327 2.32 19.10 -6.14
C PHE A 327 2.72 17.69 -5.75
#